data_02a321b181b513062e2e50d107967e56
#
_entry.id   02a321b181b513062e2e50d107967e56
#
_cell.length_a   1.000
_cell.length_b   1.000
_cell.length_c   1.000
_cell.angle_alpha   90.00
_cell.angle_beta   90.00
_cell.angle_gamma   90.00
#
_symmetry.space_group_name_H-M   'P 1'
#
loop_
_entity.id
_entity.type
_entity.pdbx_description
1 polymer ?
#
loop_
_entity_poly.entity_id
_entity_poly.type
_entity_poly.pdbx_seq_one_letter_code
_entity_poly.pdbx_strand_id
1 'polypeptide(L)'
;MLKEGGIGLWELGHVGMASPGILSEDGEVILFAANLGFTGVRAAEELKKYFSCPVSLKNDADAAALGEHVYGAGKEYRSTVTITIGTGIGAGIVIDNQIMAGSFHSGGEIGHHIIVSGGR
;
A
#
# COMPACT_ATOMS: atom_id res chain seq x y z
N MET A 1 19.84 -9.61 -2.76
CA MET A 1 19.78 -8.18 -2.41
C MET A 1 20.45 -7.89 -1.05
N LEU A 2 19.93 -8.34 0.09
CA LEU A 2 20.58 -8.08 1.39
C LEU A 2 22.01 -8.66 1.49
N LYS A 3 22.23 -9.89 0.98
CA LYS A 3 23.56 -10.50 0.95
C LYS A 3 24.56 -9.75 0.05
N GLU A 4 24.09 -9.20 -1.05
CA GLU A 4 24.92 -8.41 -1.98
C GLU A 4 25.29 -7.04 -1.40
N GLY A 5 24.40 -6.44 -0.59
CA GLY A 5 24.63 -5.20 0.13
C GLY A 5 25.43 -5.35 1.42
N GLY A 6 25.78 -6.57 1.84
CA GLY A 6 26.49 -6.81 3.09
C GLY A 6 25.67 -6.49 4.35
N ILE A 7 24.33 -6.35 4.21
CA ILE A 7 23.43 -6.00 5.32
C ILE A 7 22.91 -7.27 5.95
N GLY A 8 23.08 -7.42 7.27
CA GLY A 8 22.49 -8.51 8.05
C GLY A 8 21.00 -8.26 8.30
N LEU A 9 20.21 -9.34 8.43
CA LEU A 9 18.77 -9.21 8.75
C LEU A 9 18.53 -8.47 10.07
N TRP A 10 19.46 -8.54 11.01
CA TRP A 10 19.41 -7.86 12.31
C TRP A 10 19.64 -6.33 12.22
N GLU A 11 20.13 -5.84 11.09
CA GLU A 11 20.37 -4.40 10.86
C GLU A 11 19.13 -3.70 10.27
N LEU A 12 18.08 -4.47 9.94
CA LEU A 12 16.85 -3.92 9.43
C LEU A 12 16.05 -3.29 10.57
N GLY A 13 15.73 -2.01 10.43
CA GLY A 13 14.90 -1.26 11.39
C GLY A 13 13.40 -1.47 11.17
N HIS A 14 12.97 -1.75 9.94
CA HIS A 14 11.57 -1.94 9.57
C HIS A 14 11.43 -2.66 8.24
N VAL A 15 10.33 -3.41 8.08
CA VAL A 15 9.92 -4.02 6.80
C VAL A 15 8.56 -3.45 6.40
N GLY A 16 8.51 -2.82 5.22
CA GLY A 16 7.26 -2.39 4.60
C GLY A 16 6.86 -3.37 3.48
N MET A 17 5.60 -3.75 3.45
CA MET A 17 5.01 -4.53 2.36
C MET A 17 3.85 -3.77 1.74
N ALA A 18 3.81 -3.69 0.42
CA ALA A 18 2.66 -3.23 -0.34
C ALA A 18 1.91 -4.43 -0.93
N SER A 19 0.59 -4.43 -0.84
CA SER A 19 -0.27 -5.48 -1.39
C SER A 19 -1.49 -4.87 -2.05
N PRO A 20 -1.92 -5.40 -3.20
CA PRO A 20 -3.23 -5.06 -3.75
C PRO A 20 -4.34 -5.58 -2.83
N GLY A 21 -5.54 -5.01 -2.97
CA GLY A 21 -6.73 -5.43 -2.26
C GLY A 21 -7.00 -4.69 -0.96
N ILE A 22 -7.92 -5.24 -0.17
CA ILE A 22 -8.40 -4.64 1.07
C ILE A 22 -7.59 -5.19 2.24
N LEU A 23 -7.04 -4.30 3.05
CA LEU A 23 -6.29 -4.64 4.26
C LEU A 23 -7.14 -4.41 5.51
N SER A 24 -6.78 -5.10 6.60
CA SER A 24 -7.31 -4.80 7.93
C SER A 24 -6.84 -3.43 8.42
N GLU A 25 -7.59 -2.84 9.34
CA GLU A 25 -7.31 -1.51 9.90
C GLU A 25 -5.93 -1.42 10.56
N ASP A 26 -5.52 -2.49 11.23
CA ASP A 26 -4.20 -2.61 11.86
C ASP A 26 -3.06 -2.86 10.85
N GLY A 27 -3.39 -3.09 9.57
CA GLY A 27 -2.41 -3.38 8.52
C GLY A 27 -1.68 -4.72 8.71
N GLU A 28 -2.29 -5.69 9.36
CA GLU A 28 -1.68 -7.00 9.58
C GLU A 28 -2.21 -8.09 8.65
N VAL A 29 -3.44 -7.93 8.14
CA VAL A 29 -4.15 -8.96 7.38
C VAL A 29 -4.55 -8.43 6.01
N ILE A 30 -4.32 -9.21 4.96
CA ILE A 30 -4.93 -9.01 3.65
C ILE A 30 -6.32 -9.66 3.73
N LEU A 31 -7.36 -8.85 3.89
CA LEU A 31 -8.74 -9.31 4.01
C LEU A 31 -9.21 -9.95 2.71
N PHE A 32 -8.92 -9.28 1.59
CA PHE A 32 -9.27 -9.76 0.27
C PHE A 32 -8.38 -9.14 -0.82
N ALA A 33 -7.85 -9.97 -1.71
CA ALA A 33 -7.12 -9.54 -2.91
C ALA A 33 -7.44 -10.49 -4.06
N ALA A 34 -8.40 -10.10 -4.91
CA ALA A 34 -8.95 -10.95 -5.97
C ALA A 34 -7.89 -11.44 -6.96
N ASN A 35 -6.98 -10.55 -7.37
CA ASN A 35 -5.89 -10.83 -8.34
C ASN A 35 -4.83 -11.78 -7.79
N LEU A 36 -4.71 -11.93 -6.46
CA LEU A 36 -3.80 -12.86 -5.80
C LEU A 36 -4.51 -14.12 -5.28
N GLY A 37 -5.84 -14.16 -5.32
CA GLY A 37 -6.63 -15.23 -4.72
C GLY A 37 -6.51 -15.28 -3.19
N PHE A 38 -6.18 -14.15 -2.54
CA PHE A 38 -6.01 -14.08 -1.08
C PHE A 38 -7.33 -13.72 -0.39
N THR A 39 -7.58 -14.41 0.72
CA THR A 39 -8.68 -14.11 1.64
C THR A 39 -8.22 -14.40 3.06
N GLY A 40 -8.21 -13.38 3.91
CA GLY A 40 -7.85 -13.50 5.33
C GLY A 40 -6.38 -13.90 5.57
N VAL A 41 -5.45 -13.48 4.71
CA VAL A 41 -4.02 -13.84 4.82
C VAL A 41 -3.34 -12.95 5.84
N ARG A 42 -2.78 -13.53 6.91
CA ARG A 42 -2.01 -12.85 7.96
C ARG A 42 -0.58 -12.56 7.50
N ALA A 43 -0.44 -11.69 6.51
CA ALA A 43 0.84 -11.46 5.83
C ALA A 43 1.90 -10.86 6.76
N ALA A 44 1.53 -9.94 7.66
CA ALA A 44 2.48 -9.37 8.61
C ALA A 44 3.01 -10.43 9.59
N GLU A 45 2.14 -11.31 10.10
CA GLU A 45 2.52 -12.41 10.99
C GLU A 45 3.49 -13.39 10.32
N GLU A 46 3.23 -13.73 9.06
CA GLU A 46 4.13 -14.58 8.28
C GLU A 46 5.50 -13.94 8.08
N LEU A 47 5.55 -12.66 7.75
CA LEU A 47 6.83 -11.94 7.59
C LEU A 47 7.59 -11.79 8.91
N LYS A 48 6.91 -11.58 10.04
CA LYS A 48 7.53 -11.49 11.37
C LYS A 48 8.28 -12.78 11.79
N LYS A 49 8.01 -13.91 11.14
CA LYS A 49 8.79 -15.15 11.35
C LYS A 49 10.21 -15.06 10.80
N TYR A 50 10.44 -14.20 9.84
CA TYR A 50 11.73 -14.05 9.15
C TYR A 50 12.49 -12.79 9.53
N PHE A 51 11.79 -11.79 10.09
CA PHE A 51 12.36 -10.49 10.43
C PHE A 51 12.14 -10.16 11.90
N SER A 52 13.19 -9.73 12.57
CA SER A 52 13.15 -9.35 14.01
C SER A 52 12.71 -7.90 14.22
N CYS A 53 12.40 -7.16 13.16
CA CYS A 53 11.96 -5.78 13.20
C CYS A 53 10.44 -5.65 12.93
N PRO A 54 9.84 -4.49 13.21
CA PRO A 54 8.45 -4.23 12.88
C PRO A 54 8.15 -4.44 11.40
N VAL A 55 6.96 -4.96 11.10
CA VAL A 55 6.44 -5.17 9.76
C VAL A 55 5.14 -4.40 9.62
N SER A 56 4.98 -3.64 8.55
CA SER A 56 3.73 -2.97 8.21
C SER A 56 3.29 -3.27 6.78
N LEU A 57 1.98 -3.37 6.59
CA LEU A 57 1.36 -3.50 5.28
C LEU A 57 0.62 -2.22 4.91
N LYS A 58 0.65 -1.90 3.63
CA LYS A 58 -0.18 -0.86 3.01
C LYS A 58 -0.78 -1.37 1.71
N ASN A 59 -1.90 -0.80 1.29
CA ASN A 59 -2.38 -0.97 -0.07
C ASN A 59 -1.31 -0.47 -1.05
N ASP A 60 -1.20 -1.08 -2.22
CA ASP A 60 -0.14 -0.78 -3.20
C ASP A 60 -0.24 0.65 -3.75
N ALA A 61 -1.45 1.15 -4.05
CA ALA A 61 -1.66 2.52 -4.48
C ALA A 61 -1.37 3.54 -3.37
N ASP A 62 -1.75 3.22 -2.12
CA ASP A 62 -1.43 4.05 -0.95
C ASP A 62 0.07 4.10 -0.69
N ALA A 63 0.76 2.97 -0.81
CA ALA A 63 2.21 2.91 -0.65
C ALA A 63 2.94 3.73 -1.73
N ALA A 64 2.49 3.63 -2.98
CA ALA A 64 3.01 4.45 -4.08
C ALA A 64 2.77 5.95 -3.83
N ALA A 65 1.56 6.33 -3.39
CA ALA A 65 1.23 7.71 -3.09
C ALA A 65 2.09 8.29 -1.95
N LEU A 66 2.31 7.52 -0.89
CA LEU A 66 3.20 7.92 0.20
C LEU A 66 4.65 8.07 -0.29
N GLY A 67 5.12 7.15 -1.11
CA GLY A 67 6.47 7.22 -1.70
C GLY A 67 6.66 8.47 -2.55
N GLU A 68 5.71 8.77 -3.44
CA GLU A 68 5.72 9.98 -4.26
C GLU A 68 5.57 11.27 -3.43
N HIS A 69 4.77 11.23 -2.38
CA HIS A 69 4.58 12.37 -1.49
C HIS A 69 5.84 12.70 -0.69
N VAL A 70 6.53 11.69 -0.16
CA VAL A 70 7.70 11.89 0.71
C VAL A 70 8.99 12.11 -0.08
N TYR A 71 9.20 11.35 -1.16
CA TYR A 71 10.48 11.31 -1.88
C TYR A 71 10.39 11.73 -3.34
N GLY A 72 9.19 11.74 -3.93
CA GLY A 72 8.97 11.99 -5.34
C GLY A 72 8.44 13.39 -5.64
N ALA A 73 7.57 13.46 -6.63
CA ALA A 73 7.00 14.71 -7.15
C ALA A 73 6.11 15.45 -6.13
N GLY A 74 5.63 14.75 -5.10
CA GLY A 74 4.75 15.31 -4.07
C GLY A 74 5.45 16.03 -2.91
N LYS A 75 6.76 15.92 -2.77
CA LYS A 75 7.51 16.32 -1.56
C LYS A 75 7.39 17.81 -1.16
N GLU A 76 7.06 18.68 -2.10
CA GLU A 76 6.90 20.13 -1.86
C GLU A 76 5.45 20.52 -1.49
N TYR A 77 4.53 19.54 -1.48
CA TYR A 77 3.10 19.77 -1.28
C TYR A 77 2.60 19.10 -0.01
N ARG A 78 1.64 19.69 0.66
CA ARG A 78 0.98 19.11 1.85
C ARG A 78 -0.09 18.09 1.49
N SER A 79 -0.63 18.19 0.28
CA SER A 79 -1.67 17.30 -0.21
C SER A 79 -1.39 16.93 -1.65
N THR A 80 -1.54 15.64 -1.96
CA THR A 80 -1.27 15.06 -3.28
C THR A 80 -2.25 13.96 -3.60
N VAL A 81 -2.52 13.77 -4.89
CA VAL A 81 -3.22 12.60 -5.41
C VAL A 81 -2.28 11.91 -6.39
N THR A 82 -1.97 10.66 -6.12
CA THR A 82 -1.15 9.82 -7.01
C THR A 82 -2.05 8.82 -7.69
N ILE A 83 -2.03 8.77 -9.01
CA ILE A 83 -2.80 7.82 -9.82
C ILE A 83 -1.83 6.77 -10.36
N THR A 84 -2.10 5.51 -10.08
CA THR A 84 -1.36 4.38 -10.62
C THR A 84 -2.14 3.77 -11.79
N ILE A 85 -1.45 3.55 -12.91
CA ILE A 85 -2.02 2.94 -14.12
C ILE A 85 -1.20 1.68 -14.43
N GLY A 86 -1.84 0.52 -14.30
CA GLY A 86 -1.24 -0.79 -14.55
C GLY A 86 -2.28 -1.74 -15.10
N THR A 87 -2.43 -2.93 -14.53
CA THR A 87 -3.54 -3.85 -14.85
C THR A 87 -4.90 -3.22 -14.57
N GLY A 88 -4.97 -2.35 -13.55
CA GLY A 88 -6.11 -1.51 -13.21
C GLY A 88 -5.68 -0.07 -13.00
N ILE A 89 -6.62 0.75 -12.53
CA ILE A 89 -6.39 2.13 -12.11
C ILE A 89 -6.60 2.20 -10.61
N GLY A 90 -5.58 2.63 -9.88
CA GLY A 90 -5.64 2.92 -8.46
C GLY A 90 -5.32 4.38 -8.18
N ALA A 91 -5.65 4.85 -6.99
CA ALA A 91 -5.17 6.12 -6.50
C ALA A 91 -4.87 6.06 -5.01
N GLY A 92 -3.86 6.80 -4.61
CA GLY A 92 -3.61 7.12 -3.21
C GLY A 92 -3.73 8.63 -3.00
N ILE A 93 -4.41 9.02 -1.95
CA ILE A 93 -4.72 10.41 -1.62
C ILE A 93 -4.02 10.77 -0.32
N VAL A 94 -3.18 11.78 -0.35
CA VAL A 94 -2.55 12.35 0.84
C VAL A 94 -3.13 13.73 1.10
N ILE A 95 -3.60 13.98 2.31
CA ILE A 95 -4.12 15.27 2.74
C ILE A 95 -3.38 15.66 4.03
N ASP A 96 -2.83 16.87 4.06
CA ASP A 96 -2.06 17.38 5.20
C ASP A 96 -0.98 16.40 5.69
N ASN A 97 -0.24 15.79 4.74
CA ASN A 97 0.81 14.79 4.95
C ASN A 97 0.31 13.45 5.54
N GLN A 98 -0.99 13.18 5.47
CA GLN A 98 -1.58 11.91 5.94
C GLN A 98 -2.30 11.20 4.81
N ILE A 99 -2.10 9.88 4.70
CA ILE A 99 -2.82 9.07 3.73
C ILE A 99 -4.31 9.00 4.10
N MET A 100 -5.17 9.24 3.13
CA MET A 100 -6.62 9.15 3.29
C MET A 100 -7.07 7.72 2.96
N ALA A 101 -7.11 6.86 3.96
CA ALA A 101 -7.58 5.48 3.78
C ALA A 101 -9.11 5.37 3.65
N GLY A 102 -9.86 6.40 4.08
CA GLY A 102 -11.33 6.33 4.17
C GLY A 102 -11.80 5.48 5.35
N SER A 103 -13.10 5.53 5.63
CA SER A 103 -13.70 4.83 6.79
C SER A 103 -13.66 3.31 6.69
N PHE A 104 -13.48 2.76 5.49
CA PHE A 104 -13.43 1.32 5.23
C PHE A 104 -12.09 0.89 4.62
N HIS A 105 -11.04 1.70 4.76
CA HIS A 105 -9.73 1.46 4.16
C HIS A 105 -9.76 1.19 2.65
N SER A 106 -10.75 1.79 1.96
CA SER A 106 -10.96 1.72 0.51
C SER A 106 -10.90 3.11 -0.13
N GLY A 107 -10.25 4.06 0.52
CA GLY A 107 -10.00 5.40 -0.04
C GLY A 107 -9.18 5.30 -1.32
N GLY A 108 -9.54 6.08 -2.34
CA GLY A 108 -8.77 6.10 -3.59
C GLY A 108 -9.16 5.07 -4.65
N GLU A 109 -10.24 4.30 -4.45
CA GLU A 109 -10.76 3.32 -5.43
C GLU A 109 -11.41 3.98 -6.67
N ILE A 110 -10.73 4.96 -7.28
CA ILE A 110 -11.23 5.74 -8.42
C ILE A 110 -11.37 4.92 -9.70
N GLY A 111 -10.63 3.82 -9.83
CA GLY A 111 -10.69 2.94 -11.00
C GLY A 111 -12.02 2.21 -11.16
N HIS A 112 -12.84 2.17 -10.11
CA HIS A 112 -14.18 1.57 -10.13
C HIS A 112 -15.29 2.57 -10.43
N HIS A 113 -14.98 3.84 -10.67
CA HIS A 113 -15.98 4.85 -11.05
C HIS A 113 -16.50 4.63 -12.47
N ILE A 114 -17.83 4.67 -12.62
CA ILE A 114 -18.48 4.65 -13.93
C ILE A 114 -18.36 6.03 -14.56
N ILE A 115 -17.58 6.14 -15.61
CA ILE A 115 -17.36 7.40 -16.36
C ILE A 115 -18.19 7.48 -17.65
N VAL A 116 -18.78 6.36 -18.08
CA VAL A 116 -19.66 6.27 -19.25
C VAL A 116 -20.88 5.46 -18.87
N SER A 117 -22.09 6.00 -19.14
CA SER A 117 -23.35 5.28 -18.90
C SER A 117 -23.38 3.98 -19.71
N GLY A 118 -23.57 2.84 -19.05
CA GLY A 118 -23.50 1.52 -19.66
C GLY A 118 -22.07 0.99 -19.87
N GLY A 119 -21.03 1.72 -19.46
CA GLY A 119 -19.66 1.25 -19.39
C GLY A 119 -19.42 0.30 -18.19
N ARG A 120 -18.25 -0.33 -18.20
CA ARG A 120 -17.79 -1.12 -17.03
C ARG A 120 -17.35 -0.20 -15.90
#